data_4d8bed109515f5aae98b612578b7638d
#
_entry.id   4d8bed109515f5aae98b612578b7638d
#
_cell.length_a   1.000
_cell.length_b   1.000
_cell.length_c   1.000
_cell.angle_alpha   90.00
_cell.angle_beta   90.00
_cell.angle_gamma   90.00
#
_symmetry.space_group_name_H-M   'P 1'
#
loop_
_entity.id
_entity.type
_entity.pdbx_description
1 polymer ?
#
loop_
_entity_poly.entity_id
_entity_poly.type
_entity_poly.pdbx_seq_one_letter_code
_entity_poly.pdbx_strand_id
1 'polypeptide(L)'
;MAYTNSPLVAYTKLSPNHSGQRTHSIDRITPHCVVGQLSAESICGCFISPSRQASCNYGIGKDGRVSLCVEEKNRSWCSSSAANDQRAITIECASDLTHPYAMNGAVYTSLINLCTDICKRNGKTKLLWLGDKNKTLNYAPKADEMVITCHRWYSNKSCPGDWLYSRLGDLAAKVTAALGAPAASTGLQAASLKDMEPAAVVAKVAPLFTANQRQSGILASVSMAQFILESGYGKSELAQNANNCFGMKASLSGNTWSGSAWDGNSVYSMKTGEQNTDGSYVSITADFRKYSSIENSINDHSAYLL
;
A
#
# COMPACT_ATOMS: atom_id res chain seq x y z
N MET A 1 24.38 -3.37 8.96
CA MET A 1 22.99 -3.80 8.64
C MET A 1 22.99 -4.36 7.23
N ALA A 2 22.32 -5.50 7.02
CA ALA A 2 22.15 -6.03 5.67
C ALA A 2 21.06 -5.23 4.97
N TYR A 3 21.34 -4.61 3.85
CA TYR A 3 20.33 -3.96 3.00
C TYR A 3 19.55 -5.04 2.27
N THR A 4 18.21 -4.93 2.28
CA THR A 4 17.31 -5.84 1.54
C THR A 4 16.38 -5.00 0.68
N ASN A 5 16.08 -5.47 -0.54
CA ASN A 5 15.09 -4.83 -1.39
C ASN A 5 13.67 -5.19 -0.94
N SER A 6 12.70 -4.34 -1.30
CA SER A 6 11.29 -4.57 -0.97
C SER A 6 10.74 -5.83 -1.64
N PRO A 7 9.99 -6.68 -0.91
CA PRO A 7 9.28 -7.82 -1.50
C PRO A 7 8.07 -7.39 -2.35
N LEU A 8 7.67 -6.11 -2.31
CA LEU A 8 6.58 -5.57 -3.14
C LEU A 8 6.99 -5.35 -4.60
N VAL A 9 8.26 -5.59 -4.95
CA VAL A 9 8.77 -5.42 -6.32
C VAL A 9 8.14 -6.43 -7.26
N ALA A 10 7.43 -5.93 -8.28
CA ALA A 10 6.83 -6.73 -9.34
C ALA A 10 7.69 -6.76 -10.62
N TYR A 11 8.63 -5.85 -10.77
CA TYR A 11 9.52 -5.75 -11.93
C TYR A 11 10.90 -5.24 -11.54
N THR A 12 11.95 -5.79 -12.13
CA THR A 12 13.33 -5.36 -11.88
C THR A 12 14.05 -5.08 -13.20
N LYS A 13 14.61 -3.89 -13.31
CA LYS A 13 15.57 -3.53 -14.37
C LYS A 13 16.57 -2.53 -13.82
N LEU A 14 17.75 -3.03 -13.49
CA LEU A 14 18.76 -2.24 -12.78
C LEU A 14 19.42 -1.21 -13.70
N SER A 15 19.48 0.01 -13.20
CA SER A 15 20.16 1.14 -13.81
C SER A 15 21.68 1.10 -13.51
N PRO A 16 22.56 1.43 -14.46
CA PRO A 16 23.97 1.64 -14.20
C PRO A 16 24.27 2.98 -13.49
N ASN A 17 23.28 3.87 -13.40
CA ASN A 17 23.44 5.22 -12.87
C ASN A 17 23.34 5.21 -11.34
N HIS A 18 24.37 4.76 -10.65
CA HIS A 18 24.43 4.75 -9.18
C HIS A 18 25.91 4.85 -8.72
N SER A 19 26.12 5.24 -7.46
CA SER A 19 27.47 5.43 -6.91
C SER A 19 27.98 4.23 -6.11
N GLY A 20 27.44 3.04 -6.34
CA GLY A 20 27.77 1.86 -5.53
C GLY A 20 27.20 1.94 -4.12
N GLN A 21 27.81 1.20 -3.21
CA GLN A 21 27.30 0.97 -1.87
C GLN A 21 27.14 2.28 -1.06
N ARG A 22 26.04 2.40 -0.33
CA ARG A 22 25.78 3.51 0.59
C ARG A 22 26.81 3.56 1.70
N THR A 23 27.18 4.77 2.08
CA THR A 23 28.08 5.05 3.21
C THR A 23 27.32 5.45 4.48
N HIS A 24 25.98 5.50 4.42
CA HIS A 24 25.11 5.90 5.53
C HIS A 24 23.89 4.96 5.62
N SER A 25 23.41 4.71 6.84
CA SER A 25 22.16 3.99 7.07
C SER A 25 20.97 4.73 6.43
N ILE A 26 19.93 3.98 6.05
CA ILE A 26 18.71 4.54 5.48
C ILE A 26 17.86 5.13 6.61
N ASP A 27 17.66 6.44 6.57
CA ASP A 27 16.86 7.20 7.52
C ASP A 27 16.02 8.30 6.84
N ARG A 28 15.98 8.29 5.49
CA ARG A 28 15.17 9.22 4.69
C ARG A 28 14.40 8.47 3.60
N ILE A 29 13.27 9.02 3.21
CA ILE A 29 12.54 8.67 1.99
C ILE A 29 12.32 9.95 1.20
N THR A 30 12.61 9.91 -0.11
CA THR A 30 12.39 11.03 -1.02
C THR A 30 11.47 10.58 -2.15
N PRO A 31 10.15 10.82 -2.06
CA PRO A 31 9.22 10.56 -3.14
C PRO A 31 9.30 11.65 -4.21
N HIS A 32 9.16 11.25 -5.47
CA HIS A 32 9.21 12.11 -6.65
C HIS A 32 7.95 11.92 -7.51
N CYS A 33 7.70 12.84 -8.43
CA CYS A 33 6.77 12.66 -9.55
C CYS A 33 7.56 12.52 -10.85
N VAL A 34 7.30 11.43 -11.60
CA VAL A 34 8.03 11.16 -12.86
C VAL A 34 7.54 12.02 -14.03
N VAL A 35 6.45 12.78 -13.84
CA VAL A 35 5.79 13.62 -14.86
C VAL A 35 5.40 12.77 -16.08
N GLY A 36 4.48 11.83 -15.84
CA GLY A 36 3.92 10.92 -16.86
C GLY A 36 3.15 9.77 -16.23
N GLN A 37 2.10 9.33 -16.90
CA GLN A 37 1.32 8.14 -16.54
C GLN A 37 2.05 6.88 -17.02
N LEU A 38 3.27 6.68 -16.53
CA LEU A 38 4.17 5.61 -16.95
C LEU A 38 3.85 4.28 -16.25
N SER A 39 4.13 3.16 -16.91
CA SER A 39 4.18 1.86 -16.25
C SER A 39 5.45 1.71 -15.39
N ALA A 40 5.46 0.72 -14.51
CA ALA A 40 6.63 0.39 -13.68
C ALA A 40 7.87 0.10 -14.55
N GLU A 41 7.69 -0.60 -15.67
CA GLU A 41 8.75 -0.92 -16.65
C GLU A 41 9.30 0.34 -17.32
N SER A 42 8.38 1.25 -17.72
CA SER A 42 8.76 2.50 -18.39
C SER A 42 9.54 3.42 -17.46
N ILE A 43 9.19 3.47 -16.16
CA ILE A 43 9.95 4.26 -15.17
C ILE A 43 11.39 3.76 -15.08
N CYS A 44 11.62 2.45 -14.92
CA CYS A 44 12.97 1.91 -14.95
C CYS A 44 13.68 2.17 -16.28
N GLY A 45 12.93 2.08 -17.40
CA GLY A 45 13.45 2.38 -18.75
C GLY A 45 14.05 3.78 -18.87
N CYS A 46 13.52 4.77 -18.17
CA CYS A 46 14.03 6.15 -18.17
C CYS A 46 15.47 6.28 -17.65
N PHE A 47 15.95 5.30 -16.89
CA PHE A 47 17.22 5.37 -16.17
C PHE A 47 18.29 4.39 -16.65
N ILE A 48 18.06 3.66 -17.75
CA ILE A 48 18.97 2.64 -18.25
C ILE A 48 20.17 3.24 -19.00
N SER A 49 19.97 4.34 -19.74
CA SER A 49 21.07 4.96 -20.45
C SER A 49 22.06 5.58 -19.46
N PRO A 50 23.39 5.27 -19.55
CA PRO A 50 24.40 5.94 -18.75
C PRO A 50 24.42 7.46 -18.95
N SER A 51 24.05 7.94 -20.15
CA SER A 51 23.98 9.39 -20.46
C SER A 51 22.86 10.11 -19.71
N ARG A 52 21.90 9.39 -19.12
CA ARG A 52 20.81 9.98 -18.32
C ARG A 52 21.32 10.65 -17.05
N GLN A 53 22.40 10.15 -16.47
CA GLN A 53 23.05 10.68 -15.26
C GLN A 53 22.04 10.89 -14.10
N ALA A 54 21.01 10.06 -14.04
CA ALA A 54 19.97 10.08 -13.01
C ALA A 54 19.41 8.66 -12.81
N SER A 55 18.87 8.39 -11.63
CA SER A 55 18.20 7.14 -11.28
C SER A 55 17.37 7.29 -10.02
N CYS A 56 16.52 6.30 -9.72
CA CYS A 56 15.81 6.14 -8.44
C CYS A 56 16.03 4.72 -7.91
N ASN A 57 15.72 4.49 -6.63
CA ASN A 57 15.70 3.13 -6.11
C ASN A 57 14.46 2.39 -6.63
N TYR A 58 13.29 2.97 -6.50
CA TYR A 58 12.03 2.37 -6.92
C TYR A 58 11.23 3.26 -7.87
N GLY A 59 10.45 2.62 -8.73
CA GLY A 59 9.40 3.25 -9.52
C GLY A 59 8.04 2.68 -9.14
N ILE A 60 7.01 3.53 -9.10
CA ILE A 60 5.60 3.11 -8.93
C ILE A 60 4.84 3.48 -10.20
N GLY A 61 4.43 2.47 -10.97
CA GLY A 61 3.66 2.63 -12.21
C GLY A 61 2.24 3.11 -11.96
N LYS A 62 1.58 3.60 -13.01
CA LYS A 62 0.19 4.11 -12.96
C LYS A 62 -0.84 3.09 -12.46
N ASP A 63 -0.53 1.81 -12.53
CA ASP A 63 -1.31 0.68 -12.04
C ASP A 63 -0.97 0.29 -10.59
N GLY A 64 -0.05 1.02 -9.94
CA GLY A 64 0.43 0.75 -8.59
C GLY A 64 1.53 -0.32 -8.49
N ARG A 65 1.95 -0.96 -9.60
CA ARG A 65 3.05 -1.93 -9.57
C ARG A 65 4.37 -1.24 -9.23
N VAL A 66 5.17 -1.92 -8.41
CA VAL A 66 6.47 -1.41 -7.94
C VAL A 66 7.59 -2.00 -8.80
N SER A 67 8.51 -1.16 -9.25
CA SER A 67 9.74 -1.59 -9.91
C SER A 67 10.98 -1.24 -9.11
N LEU A 68 12.04 -2.06 -9.26
CA LEU A 68 13.37 -1.84 -8.70
C LEU A 68 14.32 -1.36 -9.80
N CYS A 69 14.81 -0.13 -9.67
CA CYS A 69 15.73 0.49 -10.61
C CYS A 69 17.16 0.55 -10.08
N VAL A 70 17.35 0.77 -8.77
CA VAL A 70 18.66 0.68 -8.09
C VAL A 70 18.43 -0.02 -6.76
N GLU A 71 19.23 -1.05 -6.47
CA GLU A 71 19.14 -1.79 -5.20
C GLU A 71 19.32 -0.86 -3.99
N GLU A 72 18.60 -1.12 -2.90
CA GLU A 72 18.67 -0.27 -1.70
C GLU A 72 20.06 -0.15 -1.09
N LYS A 73 20.92 -1.14 -1.27
CA LYS A 73 22.32 -1.08 -0.84
C LYS A 73 23.11 0.01 -1.54
N ASN A 74 22.66 0.45 -2.73
CA ASN A 74 23.36 1.41 -3.59
C ASN A 74 22.71 2.80 -3.52
N ARG A 75 23.55 3.84 -3.64
CA ARG A 75 23.10 5.23 -3.73
C ARG A 75 22.61 5.54 -5.13
N SER A 76 21.32 5.81 -5.30
CA SER A 76 20.75 6.36 -6.54
C SER A 76 21.19 7.83 -6.79
N TRP A 77 20.90 8.35 -7.98
CA TRP A 77 21.14 9.75 -8.36
C TRP A 77 19.79 10.44 -8.66
N CYS A 78 19.06 10.84 -7.63
CA CYS A 78 17.66 11.25 -7.77
C CYS A 78 17.36 12.68 -7.29
N SER A 79 17.85 13.05 -6.11
CA SER A 79 17.41 14.28 -5.45
C SER A 79 18.26 15.52 -5.76
N SER A 80 19.25 15.42 -6.64
CA SER A 80 20.29 16.44 -6.86
C SER A 80 21.16 16.72 -5.61
N SER A 81 21.15 15.84 -4.63
CA SER A 81 21.96 15.93 -3.41
C SER A 81 22.55 14.58 -3.05
N ALA A 82 23.85 14.43 -3.26
CA ALA A 82 24.58 13.21 -2.91
C ALA A 82 24.41 12.86 -1.40
N ALA A 83 24.45 13.87 -0.54
CA ALA A 83 24.28 13.69 0.90
C ALA A 83 22.89 13.17 1.27
N ASN A 84 21.82 13.65 0.59
CA ASN A 84 20.49 13.11 0.76
C ASN A 84 20.38 11.68 0.22
N ASP A 85 20.84 11.45 -1.02
CA ASP A 85 20.70 10.16 -1.70
C ASP A 85 21.50 9.04 -1.01
N GLN A 86 22.55 9.36 -0.24
CA GLN A 86 23.24 8.39 0.62
C GLN A 86 22.35 7.86 1.75
N ARG A 87 21.40 8.67 2.22
CA ARG A 87 20.49 8.39 3.34
C ARG A 87 19.09 8.00 2.90
N ALA A 88 18.70 8.40 1.68
CA ALA A 88 17.33 8.28 1.23
C ALA A 88 17.08 7.06 0.33
N ILE A 89 15.93 6.41 0.52
CA ILE A 89 15.31 5.64 -0.55
C ILE A 89 14.51 6.62 -1.41
N THR A 90 14.82 6.64 -2.70
CA THR A 90 14.18 7.53 -3.68
C THR A 90 13.16 6.77 -4.50
N ILE A 91 11.97 7.34 -4.69
CA ILE A 91 10.82 6.67 -5.30
C ILE A 91 10.22 7.58 -6.37
N GLU A 92 10.29 7.19 -7.63
CA GLU A 92 9.61 7.87 -8.73
C GLU A 92 8.19 7.33 -8.90
N CYS A 93 7.20 8.21 -8.83
CA CYS A 93 5.78 7.87 -8.89
C CYS A 93 5.16 8.36 -10.19
N ALA A 94 4.38 7.53 -10.86
CA ALA A 94 3.56 7.93 -12.00
C ALA A 94 2.62 9.07 -11.60
N SER A 95 2.54 10.10 -12.44
CA SER A 95 1.76 11.31 -12.17
C SER A 95 1.25 11.92 -13.48
N ASP A 96 0.37 12.92 -13.37
CA ASP A 96 -0.03 13.69 -14.54
C ASP A 96 1.14 14.45 -15.16
N LEU A 97 1.00 14.81 -16.44
CA LEU A 97 2.00 15.55 -17.20
C LEU A 97 2.04 17.03 -16.83
N THR A 98 0.98 17.54 -16.26
CA THR A 98 0.81 18.97 -15.96
C THR A 98 0.63 19.20 -14.46
N HIS A 99 0.94 20.42 -14.01
CA HIS A 99 0.67 20.87 -12.64
C HIS A 99 -0.81 20.63 -12.25
N PRO A 100 -1.10 20.12 -11.07
CA PRO A 100 -0.23 19.91 -9.91
C PRO A 100 0.50 18.54 -9.89
N TYR A 101 0.60 17.82 -11.01
CA TYR A 101 1.22 16.50 -11.16
C TYR A 101 0.54 15.46 -10.27
N ALA A 102 -0.79 15.38 -10.41
CA ALA A 102 -1.60 14.50 -9.59
C ALA A 102 -1.26 13.01 -9.82
N MET A 103 -1.37 12.24 -8.75
CA MET A 103 -1.24 10.78 -8.75
C MET A 103 -2.61 10.16 -8.55
N ASN A 104 -2.88 9.05 -9.20
CA ASN A 104 -4.11 8.30 -8.97
C ASN A 104 -4.05 7.50 -7.66
N GLY A 105 -5.20 6.94 -7.23
CA GLY A 105 -5.33 6.21 -5.97
C GLY A 105 -4.43 4.97 -5.88
N ALA A 106 -4.21 4.24 -6.99
CA ALA A 106 -3.36 3.05 -7.01
C ALA A 106 -1.89 3.43 -6.73
N VAL A 107 -1.38 4.49 -7.36
CA VAL A 107 -0.03 5.00 -7.13
C VAL A 107 0.16 5.45 -5.68
N TYR A 108 -0.80 6.22 -5.14
CA TYR A 108 -0.69 6.74 -3.77
C TYR A 108 -0.78 5.63 -2.72
N THR A 109 -1.65 4.65 -2.91
CA THR A 109 -1.75 3.47 -2.04
C THR A 109 -0.45 2.67 -2.06
N SER A 110 0.11 2.42 -3.24
CA SER A 110 1.39 1.72 -3.36
C SER A 110 2.55 2.50 -2.75
N LEU A 111 2.54 3.84 -2.83
CA LEU A 111 3.54 4.66 -2.15
C LEU A 111 3.47 4.51 -0.63
N ILE A 112 2.26 4.50 -0.03
CA ILE A 112 2.07 4.24 1.40
C ILE A 112 2.61 2.86 1.78
N ASN A 113 2.25 1.82 1.01
CA ASN A 113 2.67 0.45 1.27
C ASN A 113 4.20 0.28 1.16
N LEU A 114 4.80 0.84 0.12
CA LEU A 114 6.25 0.78 -0.08
C LEU A 114 7.01 1.56 1.01
N CYS A 115 6.56 2.76 1.37
CA CYS A 115 7.16 3.51 2.49
C CYS A 115 7.04 2.76 3.82
N THR A 116 5.92 2.10 4.07
CA THR A 116 5.72 1.27 5.27
C THR A 116 6.69 0.09 5.30
N ASP A 117 6.83 -0.63 4.17
CA ASP A 117 7.79 -1.74 4.05
C ASP A 117 9.23 -1.28 4.25
N ILE A 118 9.64 -0.18 3.61
CA ILE A 118 10.98 0.39 3.77
C ILE A 118 11.23 0.74 5.25
N CYS A 119 10.28 1.39 5.91
CA CYS A 119 10.41 1.73 7.32
C CYS A 119 10.56 0.47 8.18
N LYS A 120 9.70 -0.55 8.01
CA LYS A 120 9.77 -1.82 8.76
C LYS A 120 11.12 -2.50 8.60
N ARG A 121 11.61 -2.66 7.37
CA ARG A 121 12.89 -3.33 7.09
C ARG A 121 14.10 -2.58 7.65
N ASN A 122 13.98 -1.27 7.84
CA ASN A 122 15.02 -0.42 8.43
C ASN A 122 14.80 -0.18 9.94
N GLY A 123 13.91 -0.93 10.61
CA GLY A 123 13.65 -0.83 12.04
C GLY A 123 13.02 0.49 12.49
N LYS A 124 12.27 1.15 11.58
CA LYS A 124 11.63 2.43 11.87
C LYS A 124 10.18 2.23 12.28
N THR A 125 9.75 2.94 13.32
CA THR A 125 8.37 2.92 13.84
C THR A 125 7.60 4.19 13.51
N LYS A 126 8.27 5.20 12.93
CA LYS A 126 7.67 6.47 12.54
C LYS A 126 8.23 6.98 11.23
N LEU A 127 7.35 7.50 10.38
CA LEU A 127 7.71 8.33 9.24
C LEU A 127 7.31 9.78 9.54
N LEU A 128 8.26 10.71 9.47
CA LEU A 128 8.08 12.11 9.86
C LEU A 128 8.03 13.01 8.63
N TRP A 129 7.07 13.92 8.62
CA TRP A 129 7.04 15.08 7.75
C TRP A 129 7.12 16.35 8.60
N LEU A 130 8.22 17.09 8.54
CA LEU A 130 8.43 18.27 9.36
C LEU A 130 7.93 19.57 8.71
N GLY A 131 7.50 19.49 7.43
CA GLY A 131 6.82 20.59 6.70
C GLY A 131 7.72 21.74 6.26
N ASP A 132 8.93 21.84 6.79
CA ASP A 132 9.89 22.93 6.53
C ASP A 132 11.25 22.39 6.12
N LYS A 133 11.84 23.01 5.08
CA LYS A 133 13.15 22.62 4.54
C LYS A 133 14.27 22.71 5.59
N ASN A 134 14.40 23.86 6.23
CA ASN A 134 15.52 24.11 7.15
C ASN A 134 15.40 23.23 8.39
N LYS A 135 14.19 23.13 8.94
CA LYS A 135 13.90 22.23 10.06
C LYS A 135 14.24 20.79 9.71
N THR A 136 13.84 20.31 8.51
CA THR A 136 14.07 18.92 8.10
C THR A 136 15.54 18.63 7.83
N LEU A 137 16.25 19.52 7.15
CA LEU A 137 17.65 19.29 6.79
C LEU A 137 18.59 19.35 8.00
N ASN A 138 18.22 20.10 9.04
CA ASN A 138 18.95 20.17 10.32
C ASN A 138 18.47 19.14 11.34
N TYR A 139 17.45 18.34 11.03
CA TYR A 139 16.94 17.33 11.93
C TYR A 139 17.81 16.06 11.93
N ALA A 140 18.19 15.60 13.10
CA ALA A 140 18.84 14.31 13.32
C ALA A 140 17.79 13.26 13.70
N PRO A 141 17.37 12.36 12.78
CA PRO A 141 16.38 11.36 13.08
C PRO A 141 16.85 10.42 14.19
N LYS A 142 15.97 10.06 15.12
CA LYS A 142 16.22 9.02 16.10
C LYS A 142 16.32 7.65 15.42
N ALA A 143 16.80 6.65 16.15
CA ALA A 143 16.99 5.31 15.60
C ALA A 143 15.71 4.69 15.03
N ASP A 144 14.56 5.01 15.59
CA ASP A 144 13.24 4.53 15.23
C ASP A 144 12.48 5.47 14.25
N GLU A 145 13.12 6.54 13.78
CA GLU A 145 12.50 7.54 12.90
C GLU A 145 13.03 7.49 11.48
N MET A 146 12.16 7.68 10.51
CA MET A 146 12.43 7.93 9.09
C MET A 146 11.89 9.31 8.74
N VAL A 147 12.58 10.09 7.87
CA VAL A 147 12.17 11.46 7.54
C VAL A 147 11.92 11.60 6.05
N ILE A 148 10.82 12.24 5.67
CA ILE A 148 10.54 12.59 4.27
C ILE A 148 11.33 13.84 3.90
N THR A 149 11.99 13.78 2.74
CA THR A 149 12.64 14.92 2.09
C THR A 149 12.11 15.11 0.67
N CYS A 150 12.35 16.25 0.04
CA CYS A 150 11.82 16.60 -1.27
C CYS A 150 12.91 17.10 -2.22
N HIS A 151 12.83 16.72 -3.50
CA HIS A 151 13.75 17.15 -4.54
C HIS A 151 13.81 18.69 -4.66
N ARG A 152 12.65 19.37 -4.59
CA ARG A 152 12.58 20.86 -4.65
C ARG A 152 13.38 21.58 -3.57
N TRP A 153 13.82 20.88 -2.54
CA TRP A 153 14.66 21.46 -1.49
C TRP A 153 16.14 21.51 -1.87
N TYR A 154 16.56 20.74 -2.85
CA TYR A 154 17.97 20.59 -3.25
C TYR A 154 18.26 21.24 -4.60
N SER A 155 17.23 21.46 -5.42
CA SER A 155 17.38 22.09 -6.73
C SER A 155 16.09 22.84 -7.12
N ASN A 156 16.18 23.73 -8.11
CA ASN A 156 15.00 24.46 -8.62
C ASN A 156 14.13 23.52 -9.48
N LYS A 157 13.32 22.70 -8.82
CA LYS A 157 12.40 21.72 -9.43
C LYS A 157 11.01 21.79 -8.77
N SER A 158 9.97 21.48 -9.53
CA SER A 158 8.60 21.34 -9.00
C SER A 158 8.39 20.02 -8.22
N CYS A 159 9.24 19.01 -8.44
CA CYS A 159 9.14 17.70 -7.81
C CYS A 159 9.12 17.80 -6.27
N PRO A 160 8.22 17.09 -5.59
CA PRO A 160 7.37 15.97 -6.05
C PRO A 160 6.01 16.38 -6.65
N GLY A 161 5.83 17.62 -7.08
CA GLY A 161 4.56 18.19 -7.50
C GLY A 161 3.73 18.70 -6.31
N ASP A 162 2.87 19.69 -6.54
CA ASP A 162 2.09 20.29 -5.45
C ASP A 162 1.01 19.33 -4.93
N TRP A 163 0.54 18.44 -5.80
CA TRP A 163 -0.42 17.41 -5.38
C TRP A 163 0.15 16.49 -4.29
N LEU A 164 1.36 15.94 -4.49
CA LEU A 164 2.00 15.09 -3.48
C LEU A 164 2.56 15.92 -2.33
N TYR A 165 3.15 17.09 -2.60
CA TYR A 165 3.72 17.95 -1.56
C TYR A 165 2.70 18.30 -0.47
N SER A 166 1.47 18.65 -0.85
CA SER A 166 0.39 18.93 0.09
C SER A 166 -0.08 17.72 0.89
N ARG A 167 0.26 16.50 0.44
CA ARG A 167 -0.13 15.22 1.04
C ARG A 167 0.99 14.51 1.80
N LEU A 168 2.19 15.07 1.87
CA LEU A 168 3.31 14.44 2.58
C LEU A 168 3.06 14.28 4.08
N GLY A 169 2.28 15.16 4.70
CA GLY A 169 1.81 15.00 6.07
C GLY A 169 0.84 13.83 6.23
N ASP A 170 -0.10 13.68 5.31
CA ASP A 170 -1.03 12.54 5.26
C ASP A 170 -0.29 11.22 4.99
N LEU A 171 0.66 11.22 4.05
CA LEU A 171 1.54 10.07 3.80
C LEU A 171 2.27 9.64 5.08
N ALA A 172 2.91 10.58 5.76
CA ALA A 172 3.65 10.31 7.00
C ALA A 172 2.74 9.75 8.10
N ALA A 173 1.54 10.31 8.25
CA ALA A 173 0.55 9.86 9.23
C ALA A 173 0.06 8.44 8.92
N LYS A 174 -0.30 8.15 7.67
CA LYS A 174 -0.77 6.82 7.24
C LYS A 174 0.31 5.75 7.38
N VAL A 175 1.54 6.05 6.98
CA VAL A 175 2.68 5.13 7.16
C VAL A 175 2.95 4.89 8.65
N THR A 176 2.97 5.94 9.48
CA THR A 176 3.20 5.79 10.93
C THR A 176 2.08 4.99 11.59
N ALA A 177 0.83 5.20 11.21
CA ALA A 177 -0.29 4.39 11.68
C ALA A 177 -0.13 2.91 11.28
N ALA A 178 0.30 2.63 10.03
CA ALA A 178 0.58 1.27 9.56
C ALA A 178 1.80 0.62 10.24
N LEU A 179 2.75 1.42 10.73
CA LEU A 179 3.93 0.95 11.49
C LEU A 179 3.57 0.66 12.95
N GLY A 180 2.70 1.47 13.56
CA GLY A 180 2.20 1.28 14.92
C GLY A 180 1.12 0.19 15.00
N ALA A 181 0.54 -0.19 13.86
CA ALA A 181 -0.24 -1.42 13.79
C ALA A 181 0.70 -2.58 14.17
N PRO A 182 0.33 -3.47 15.08
CA PRO A 182 1.12 -4.66 15.35
C PRO A 182 1.51 -5.27 14.00
N ALA A 183 2.81 -5.65 13.87
CA ALA A 183 3.33 -6.32 12.67
C ALA A 183 2.26 -7.32 12.27
N ALA A 184 1.80 -7.29 11.02
CA ALA A 184 0.66 -8.07 10.61
C ALA A 184 0.73 -9.45 11.29
N SER A 185 0.16 -9.52 12.51
CA SER A 185 -0.38 -10.76 12.99
C SER A 185 -1.21 -11.20 11.80
N THR A 186 -1.12 -12.41 11.39
CA THR A 186 -2.12 -13.00 10.52
C THR A 186 -3.45 -12.50 11.08
N GLY A 187 -4.05 -11.47 10.44
CA GLY A 187 -5.20 -10.75 11.00
C GLY A 187 -6.26 -11.77 11.38
N LEU A 188 -7.19 -11.44 12.22
CA LEU A 188 -8.12 -12.43 12.76
C LEU A 188 -8.62 -13.35 11.66
N GLN A 189 -8.33 -14.64 11.80
CA GLN A 189 -8.74 -15.67 10.84
C GLN A 189 -10.15 -16.14 11.20
N ALA A 190 -11.03 -16.22 10.22
CA ALA A 190 -12.37 -16.76 10.44
C ALA A 190 -12.34 -18.21 10.97
N ALA A 191 -11.34 -18.99 10.56
CA ALA A 191 -11.12 -20.32 11.09
C ALA A 191 -11.00 -20.36 12.64
N SER A 192 -10.49 -19.29 13.27
CA SER A 192 -10.39 -19.19 14.73
C SER A 192 -11.72 -18.92 15.43
N LEU A 193 -12.79 -18.64 14.67
CA LEU A 193 -14.14 -18.39 15.19
C LEU A 193 -15.03 -19.61 15.17
N LYS A 194 -14.58 -20.71 14.54
CA LYS A 194 -15.39 -21.90 14.22
C LYS A 194 -16.20 -22.44 15.41
N ASP A 195 -15.52 -22.62 16.53
CA ASP A 195 -16.09 -23.26 17.73
C ASP A 195 -16.50 -22.26 18.82
N MET A 196 -16.50 -20.94 18.49
CA MET A 196 -16.86 -19.90 19.45
C MET A 196 -18.36 -19.69 19.50
N GLU A 197 -18.89 -19.40 20.70
CA GLU A 197 -20.28 -18.98 20.89
C GLU A 197 -20.54 -17.62 20.24
N PRO A 198 -21.76 -17.35 19.72
CA PRO A 198 -22.09 -16.12 19.01
C PRO A 198 -21.70 -14.84 19.75
N ALA A 199 -21.96 -14.76 21.06
CA ALA A 199 -21.59 -13.60 21.87
C ALA A 199 -20.09 -13.39 21.95
N ALA A 200 -19.30 -14.46 22.04
CA ALA A 200 -17.84 -14.41 22.06
C ALA A 200 -17.27 -14.01 20.68
N VAL A 201 -17.89 -14.46 19.59
CA VAL A 201 -17.54 -14.00 18.24
C VAL A 201 -17.74 -12.50 18.12
N VAL A 202 -18.95 -12.00 18.50
CA VAL A 202 -19.27 -10.56 18.47
C VAL A 202 -18.24 -9.76 19.27
N ALA A 203 -17.94 -10.16 20.50
CA ALA A 203 -16.96 -9.47 21.34
C ALA A 203 -15.56 -9.44 20.69
N LYS A 204 -15.17 -10.52 20.00
CA LYS A 204 -13.86 -10.66 19.35
C LYS A 204 -13.74 -9.82 18.08
N VAL A 205 -14.79 -9.71 17.28
CA VAL A 205 -14.75 -8.97 16.00
C VAL A 205 -15.16 -7.50 16.15
N ALA A 206 -15.87 -7.10 17.19
CA ALA A 206 -16.38 -5.74 17.40
C ALA A 206 -15.29 -4.65 17.26
N PRO A 207 -14.07 -4.82 17.79
CA PRO A 207 -13.00 -3.84 17.60
C PRO A 207 -12.64 -3.59 16.13
N LEU A 208 -12.75 -4.61 15.26
CA LEU A 208 -12.44 -4.50 13.83
C LEU A 208 -13.47 -3.62 13.12
N PHE A 209 -14.76 -3.83 13.41
CA PHE A 209 -15.83 -3.02 12.85
C PHE A 209 -15.80 -1.57 13.37
N THR A 210 -15.47 -1.38 14.64
CA THR A 210 -15.30 -0.04 15.21
C THR A 210 -14.10 0.69 14.57
N ALA A 211 -13.00 0.00 14.32
CA ALA A 211 -11.85 0.55 13.62
C ALA A 211 -12.20 0.91 12.16
N ASN A 212 -12.90 0.03 11.45
CA ASN A 212 -13.34 0.28 10.08
C ASN A 212 -14.32 1.47 10.02
N GLN A 213 -15.27 1.61 10.94
CA GLN A 213 -16.17 2.78 10.98
C GLN A 213 -15.40 4.10 11.06
N ARG A 214 -14.32 4.17 11.84
CA ARG A 214 -13.50 5.38 11.94
C ARG A 214 -12.83 5.76 10.62
N GLN A 215 -12.56 4.77 9.77
CA GLN A 215 -11.87 4.95 8.48
C GLN A 215 -12.87 5.20 7.33
N SER A 216 -13.95 4.43 7.30
CA SER A 216 -14.92 4.40 6.20
C SER A 216 -16.12 5.30 6.43
N GLY A 217 -16.46 5.58 7.69
CA GLY A 217 -17.73 6.24 8.06
C GLY A 217 -18.94 5.32 8.08
N ILE A 218 -18.81 4.06 7.64
CA ILE A 218 -19.91 3.08 7.68
C ILE A 218 -20.11 2.61 9.11
N LEU A 219 -21.37 2.61 9.57
CA LEU A 219 -21.70 2.24 10.95
C LEU A 219 -21.25 0.80 11.27
N ALA A 220 -20.49 0.65 12.33
CA ALA A 220 -19.99 -0.66 12.79
C ALA A 220 -21.11 -1.65 13.07
N SER A 221 -22.24 -1.18 13.61
CA SER A 221 -23.42 -2.02 13.88
C SER A 221 -24.05 -2.58 12.60
N VAL A 222 -24.09 -1.79 11.52
CA VAL A 222 -24.64 -2.23 10.23
C VAL A 222 -23.71 -3.27 9.59
N SER A 223 -22.43 -2.97 9.47
CA SER A 223 -21.45 -3.91 8.89
C SER A 223 -21.34 -5.20 9.69
N MET A 224 -21.43 -5.12 11.03
CA MET A 224 -21.45 -6.31 11.87
C MET A 224 -22.72 -7.14 11.69
N ALA A 225 -23.89 -6.51 11.54
CA ALA A 225 -25.12 -7.24 11.25
C ALA A 225 -25.02 -7.98 9.91
N GLN A 226 -24.47 -7.35 8.88
CA GLN A 226 -24.20 -7.99 7.59
C GLN A 226 -23.22 -9.16 7.73
N PHE A 227 -22.10 -8.98 8.45
CA PHE A 227 -21.15 -10.06 8.76
C PHE A 227 -21.85 -11.27 9.41
N ILE A 228 -22.74 -11.03 10.39
CA ILE A 228 -23.48 -12.09 11.08
C ILE A 228 -24.40 -12.83 10.10
N LEU A 229 -25.14 -12.08 9.29
CA LEU A 229 -26.10 -12.65 8.34
C LEU A 229 -25.42 -13.41 7.20
N GLU A 230 -24.42 -12.80 6.56
CA GLU A 230 -23.76 -13.36 5.37
C GLU A 230 -22.81 -14.51 5.69
N SER A 231 -22.14 -14.48 6.84
CA SER A 231 -21.14 -15.48 7.19
C SER A 231 -21.53 -16.43 8.32
N GLY A 232 -22.72 -16.28 8.91
CA GLY A 232 -23.11 -17.06 10.08
C GLY A 232 -22.10 -16.89 11.22
N TYR A 233 -21.80 -15.67 11.62
CA TYR A 233 -20.74 -15.36 12.61
C TYR A 233 -19.32 -15.78 12.16
N GLY A 234 -19.02 -15.69 10.89
CA GLY A 234 -17.73 -16.11 10.32
C GLY A 234 -17.56 -17.62 10.20
N LYS A 235 -18.64 -18.40 10.33
CA LYS A 235 -18.60 -19.87 10.32
C LYS A 235 -18.96 -20.50 8.98
N SER A 236 -19.40 -19.72 7.99
CA SER A 236 -19.68 -20.24 6.64
C SER A 236 -18.39 -20.83 6.01
N GLU A 237 -18.57 -21.78 5.08
CA GLU A 237 -17.44 -22.40 4.34
C GLU A 237 -16.53 -21.33 3.71
N LEU A 238 -17.13 -20.32 3.08
CA LEU A 238 -16.41 -19.24 2.43
C LEU A 238 -15.60 -18.40 3.44
N ALA A 239 -16.20 -18.06 4.59
CA ALA A 239 -15.50 -17.35 5.65
C ALA A 239 -14.33 -18.18 6.19
N GLN A 240 -14.53 -19.47 6.48
CA GLN A 240 -13.53 -20.35 7.07
C GLN A 240 -12.32 -20.60 6.16
N ASN A 241 -12.52 -20.71 4.85
CA ASN A 241 -11.45 -21.06 3.90
C ASN A 241 -10.84 -19.85 3.18
N ALA A 242 -11.56 -18.72 3.15
CA ALA A 242 -11.16 -17.54 2.39
C ALA A 242 -11.17 -16.24 3.20
N ASN A 243 -11.54 -16.24 4.49
CA ASN A 243 -11.80 -15.04 5.28
C ASN A 243 -12.81 -14.08 4.61
N ASN A 244 -13.61 -14.58 3.66
CA ASN A 244 -14.59 -13.79 2.93
C ASN A 244 -15.93 -13.85 3.66
N CYS A 245 -16.21 -12.82 4.43
CA CYS A 245 -17.35 -12.76 5.34
C CYS A 245 -18.58 -12.09 4.73
N PHE A 246 -18.51 -11.61 3.48
CA PHE A 246 -19.58 -10.85 2.82
C PHE A 246 -19.93 -11.39 1.42
N GLY A 247 -19.48 -12.60 1.08
CA GLY A 247 -19.80 -13.21 -0.21
C GLY A 247 -19.25 -12.48 -1.43
N MET A 248 -18.15 -11.72 -1.28
CA MET A 248 -17.59 -10.90 -2.36
C MET A 248 -17.03 -11.77 -3.47
N LYS A 249 -17.64 -11.74 -4.67
CA LYS A 249 -17.16 -12.46 -5.87
C LYS A 249 -15.94 -11.77 -6.48
N ALA A 250 -15.06 -12.55 -7.07
CA ALA A 250 -13.88 -12.04 -7.77
C ALA A 250 -14.26 -11.16 -8.98
N SER A 251 -15.33 -11.51 -9.69
CA SER A 251 -15.83 -10.76 -10.86
C SER A 251 -16.71 -9.56 -10.54
N LEU A 252 -16.97 -9.26 -9.26
CA LEU A 252 -17.85 -8.16 -8.88
C LEU A 252 -17.28 -6.81 -9.35
N SER A 253 -18.14 -5.98 -9.95
CA SER A 253 -17.80 -4.63 -10.43
C SER A 253 -16.51 -4.55 -11.28
N GLY A 254 -16.27 -5.56 -12.13
CA GLY A 254 -15.07 -5.61 -12.97
C GLY A 254 -13.77 -5.91 -12.20
N ASN A 255 -13.88 -6.50 -11.03
CA ASN A 255 -12.80 -6.92 -10.13
C ASN A 255 -12.10 -5.81 -9.35
N THR A 256 -12.36 -4.54 -9.61
CA THR A 256 -11.63 -3.45 -8.95
C THR A 256 -12.55 -2.30 -8.58
N TRP A 257 -12.29 -1.71 -7.41
CA TRP A 257 -12.80 -0.40 -6.98
C TRP A 257 -11.74 0.29 -6.14
N SER A 258 -11.88 1.60 -5.99
CA SER A 258 -10.93 2.40 -5.23
C SER A 258 -10.89 1.93 -3.77
N GLY A 259 -9.70 1.72 -3.24
CA GLY A 259 -9.51 1.31 -1.85
C GLY A 259 -9.75 -0.17 -1.56
N SER A 260 -9.90 -1.03 -2.60
CA SER A 260 -10.02 -2.47 -2.42
C SER A 260 -8.86 -3.03 -1.58
N ALA A 261 -9.20 -3.85 -0.58
CA ALA A 261 -8.24 -4.57 0.26
C ALA A 261 -7.95 -5.99 -0.24
N TRP A 262 -8.52 -6.39 -1.37
CA TRP A 262 -8.19 -7.65 -2.04
C TRP A 262 -6.93 -7.50 -2.88
N ASP A 263 -6.12 -8.55 -2.95
CA ASP A 263 -4.86 -8.56 -3.69
C ASP A 263 -5.03 -8.62 -5.23
N GLY A 264 -6.28 -8.72 -5.70
CA GLY A 264 -6.62 -8.78 -7.12
C GLY A 264 -6.44 -10.15 -7.76
N ASN A 265 -6.00 -11.17 -7.01
CA ASN A 265 -5.60 -12.46 -7.56
C ASN A 265 -6.03 -13.68 -6.76
N SER A 266 -5.98 -13.63 -5.42
CA SER A 266 -6.30 -14.78 -4.57
C SER A 266 -7.80 -15.06 -4.57
N VAL A 267 -8.20 -16.28 -5.00
CA VAL A 267 -9.59 -16.72 -5.08
C VAL A 267 -9.83 -18.01 -4.32
N TYR A 268 -11.08 -18.24 -3.98
CA TYR A 268 -11.62 -19.49 -3.48
C TYR A 268 -12.83 -19.87 -4.33
N SER A 269 -12.73 -20.98 -5.07
CA SER A 269 -13.80 -21.47 -5.94
C SER A 269 -14.73 -22.37 -5.16
N MET A 270 -16.01 -22.09 -5.19
CA MET A 270 -17.03 -22.96 -4.55
C MET A 270 -18.34 -22.98 -5.35
N LYS A 271 -19.14 -24.01 -5.12
CA LYS A 271 -20.51 -24.08 -5.66
C LYS A 271 -21.41 -23.11 -4.92
N THR A 272 -22.19 -22.35 -5.66
CA THR A 272 -23.19 -21.42 -5.13
C THR A 272 -24.49 -21.55 -5.92
N GLY A 273 -25.62 -21.26 -5.28
CA GLY A 273 -26.92 -21.17 -5.94
C GLY A 273 -27.12 -19.75 -6.51
N GLU A 274 -27.47 -19.68 -7.76
CA GLU A 274 -27.87 -18.42 -8.39
C GLU A 274 -29.34 -18.50 -8.78
N GLN A 275 -30.10 -17.44 -8.52
CA GLN A 275 -31.49 -17.34 -8.94
C GLN A 275 -31.55 -16.69 -10.32
N ASN A 276 -32.15 -17.39 -11.29
CA ASN A 276 -32.45 -16.86 -12.61
C ASN A 276 -33.57 -15.81 -12.55
N THR A 277 -33.74 -15.05 -13.62
CA THR A 277 -34.78 -14.04 -13.76
C THR A 277 -36.20 -14.63 -13.72
N ASP A 278 -36.35 -15.91 -13.99
CA ASP A 278 -37.63 -16.65 -13.91
C ASP A 278 -37.91 -17.22 -12.51
N GLY A 279 -37.03 -16.96 -11.53
CA GLY A 279 -37.15 -17.44 -10.15
C GLY A 279 -36.57 -18.83 -9.91
N SER A 280 -36.13 -19.55 -10.94
CA SER A 280 -35.48 -20.87 -10.79
C SER A 280 -34.06 -20.73 -10.21
N TYR A 281 -33.57 -21.77 -9.52
CA TYR A 281 -32.22 -21.82 -8.99
C TYR A 281 -31.35 -22.75 -9.80
N VAL A 282 -30.13 -22.27 -10.11
CA VAL A 282 -29.08 -23.09 -10.73
C VAL A 282 -27.84 -23.13 -9.82
N SER A 283 -27.19 -24.28 -9.75
CA SER A 283 -25.91 -24.38 -9.05
C SER A 283 -24.79 -24.11 -10.02
N ILE A 284 -23.99 -23.11 -9.74
CA ILE A 284 -22.80 -22.75 -10.52
C ILE A 284 -21.55 -22.83 -9.64
N THR A 285 -20.38 -22.97 -10.26
CA THR A 285 -19.11 -22.74 -9.57
C THR A 285 -18.71 -21.27 -9.79
N ALA A 286 -18.49 -20.54 -8.72
CA ALA A 286 -18.06 -19.14 -8.77
C ALA A 286 -16.77 -18.96 -7.98
N ASP A 287 -15.95 -17.98 -8.45
CA ASP A 287 -14.74 -17.56 -7.77
C ASP A 287 -15.05 -16.40 -6.83
N PHE A 288 -14.75 -16.59 -5.57
CA PHE A 288 -14.88 -15.58 -4.53
C PHE A 288 -13.52 -15.04 -4.13
N ARG A 289 -13.46 -13.77 -3.72
CA ARG A 289 -12.24 -13.15 -3.22
C ARG A 289 -11.74 -13.89 -1.98
N LYS A 290 -10.45 -14.16 -1.93
CA LYS A 290 -9.79 -14.72 -0.74
C LYS A 290 -8.97 -13.63 -0.08
N TYR A 291 -9.22 -13.41 1.20
CA TYR A 291 -8.56 -12.37 2.00
C TYR A 291 -7.54 -12.99 2.97
N SER A 292 -6.51 -12.23 3.29
CA SER A 292 -5.51 -12.63 4.27
C SER A 292 -6.05 -12.57 5.72
N SER A 293 -7.18 -11.88 5.95
CA SER A 293 -7.82 -11.75 7.27
C SER A 293 -9.27 -11.27 7.17
N ILE A 294 -10.03 -11.37 8.27
CA ILE A 294 -11.37 -10.79 8.41
C ILE A 294 -11.32 -9.27 8.24
N GLU A 295 -10.29 -8.59 8.76
CA GLU A 295 -10.13 -7.14 8.62
C GLU A 295 -10.09 -6.72 7.15
N ASN A 296 -9.35 -7.46 6.31
CA ASN A 296 -9.30 -7.16 4.89
C ASN A 296 -10.63 -7.40 4.19
N SER A 297 -11.40 -8.42 4.60
CA SER A 297 -12.76 -8.64 4.12
C SER A 297 -13.69 -7.48 4.49
N ILE A 298 -13.62 -6.98 5.73
CA ILE A 298 -14.40 -5.83 6.20
C ILE A 298 -14.02 -4.57 5.42
N ASN A 299 -12.71 -4.31 5.24
CA ASN A 299 -12.21 -3.13 4.55
C ASN A 299 -12.59 -3.13 3.08
N ASP A 300 -12.52 -4.28 2.41
CA ASP A 300 -12.88 -4.43 1.00
C ASP A 300 -14.39 -4.24 0.78
N HIS A 301 -15.21 -4.82 1.65
CA HIS A 301 -16.66 -4.62 1.63
C HIS A 301 -17.04 -3.16 1.84
N SER A 302 -16.40 -2.47 2.79
CA SER A 302 -16.64 -1.05 3.03
C SER A 302 -16.21 -0.18 1.85
N ALA A 303 -15.07 -0.48 1.23
CA ALA A 303 -14.60 0.23 0.04
C ALA A 303 -15.51 0.02 -1.18
N TYR A 304 -16.19 -1.14 -1.27
CA TYR A 304 -17.19 -1.41 -2.29
C TYR A 304 -18.48 -0.59 -2.13
N LEU A 305 -18.85 -0.30 -0.88
CA LEU A 305 -20.08 0.46 -0.56
C LEU A 305 -19.92 1.99 -0.73
N LEU A 306 -18.68 2.50 -0.83
CA LEU A 306 -18.35 3.93 -0.94
C LEU A 306 -18.04 4.35 -2.38
#